data_9897b958cf7d2fb3f97238b8d0874ba9
#
_entry.id   9897b958cf7d2fb3f97238b8d0874ba9
#
_cell.length_a   1.000
_cell.length_b   1.000
_cell.length_c   1.000
_cell.angle_alpha   90.00
_cell.angle_beta   90.00
_cell.angle_gamma   90.00
#
_symmetry.space_group_name_H-M   'P 1'
#
loop_
_entity.id
_entity.type
_entity.pdbx_description
1 polymer ?
#
loop_
_entity_poly.entity_id
_entity_poly.type
_entity_poly.pdbx_seq_one_letter_code
_entity_poly.pdbx_strand_id
1 'polypeptide(L)'
;MGSFFLIASAPFWGSAGNAAVIAGVGFHAVSKALWNVSWYLILGGILRPRERGMFLGTMRFSYYLLNAVVFFLLGVALKSISSIEFLQAVFVGVGLLSIGRILAIAGIRLNVRSSGTPPKRPLKEAFMISLSNSSLVGAAIYTALVSFAFAPVLQLALIYFKNTMKFDGGSVQLISSVGLAGNICAALVYGKLLKIFGMRFFQIAMHLSFLVVCVGFSLCSPGMPAEATLCSGLFFCACFAFTCFGCNVSREMLALARPGNESMATSFSLTYQMFGTAAGRLAGSQLLGCGCLSSSWVLAGHRVTASQTLFLCCGALLFFLLILLPLLPSVVPKHNDYYKP
;
A
#
# COMPACT_ATOMS: atom_id res chain seq x y z
N MET A 1 7.17 -13.92 12.60
CA MET A 1 8.09 -13.99 13.73
C MET A 1 9.50 -14.41 13.31
N GLY A 2 9.75 -15.65 12.87
CA GLY A 2 11.08 -16.10 12.46
C GLY A 2 11.80 -15.24 11.44
N SER A 3 11.06 -14.57 10.53
CA SER A 3 11.61 -13.63 9.56
C SER A 3 12.38 -12.46 10.20
N PHE A 4 11.88 -11.91 11.31
CA PHE A 4 12.54 -10.78 11.98
C PHE A 4 13.84 -11.21 12.69
N PHE A 5 13.85 -12.41 13.29
CA PHE A 5 15.07 -12.97 13.88
C PHE A 5 16.12 -13.33 12.81
N LEU A 6 15.66 -13.83 11.66
CA LEU A 6 16.54 -14.10 10.52
C LEU A 6 17.20 -12.82 10.01
N ILE A 7 16.44 -11.72 9.85
CA ILE A 7 16.98 -10.42 9.45
C ILE A 7 17.94 -9.88 10.51
N ALA A 8 17.59 -9.97 11.82
CA ALA A 8 18.46 -9.52 12.91
C ALA A 8 19.79 -10.27 12.96
N SER A 9 19.79 -11.57 12.59
CA SER A 9 21.01 -12.39 12.57
C SER A 9 21.90 -12.16 11.34
N ALA A 10 21.40 -11.50 10.30
CA ALA A 10 22.11 -11.33 9.01
C ALA A 10 23.57 -10.82 9.14
N PRO A 11 23.90 -9.86 10.02
CA PRO A 11 25.28 -9.40 10.19
C PRO A 11 26.28 -10.48 10.61
N PHE A 12 25.79 -11.56 11.26
CA PHE A 12 26.64 -12.67 11.69
C PHE A 12 26.94 -13.68 10.58
N TRP A 13 26.32 -13.55 9.40
CA TRP A 13 26.42 -14.52 8.30
C TRP A 13 27.49 -14.10 7.28
N GLY A 14 28.24 -13.02 7.51
CA GLY A 14 29.28 -12.53 6.61
C GLY A 14 28.77 -12.31 5.18
N SER A 15 29.39 -12.96 4.20
CA SER A 15 28.99 -12.84 2.77
C SER A 15 27.58 -13.34 2.48
N ALA A 16 27.02 -14.24 3.30
CA ALA A 16 25.65 -14.73 3.17
C ALA A 16 24.59 -13.82 3.83
N GLY A 17 24.98 -12.73 4.49
CA GLY A 17 24.08 -11.82 5.19
C GLY A 17 23.00 -11.22 4.29
N ASN A 18 23.34 -10.83 3.07
CA ASN A 18 22.36 -10.32 2.09
C ASN A 18 21.31 -11.39 1.73
N ALA A 19 21.73 -12.64 1.56
CA ALA A 19 20.81 -13.75 1.28
C ALA A 19 19.87 -14.00 2.47
N ALA A 20 20.37 -13.91 3.72
CA ALA A 20 19.57 -14.01 4.94
C ALA A 20 18.51 -12.90 5.03
N VAL A 21 18.85 -11.65 4.69
CA VAL A 21 17.88 -10.54 4.63
C VAL A 21 16.82 -10.81 3.57
N ILE A 22 17.22 -11.19 2.35
CA ILE A 22 16.28 -11.48 1.25
C ILE A 22 15.33 -12.63 1.65
N ALA A 23 15.86 -13.70 2.21
CA ALA A 23 15.06 -14.83 2.70
C ALA A 23 14.10 -14.38 3.80
N GLY A 24 14.57 -13.59 4.78
CA GLY A 24 13.75 -13.05 5.86
C GLY A 24 12.58 -12.19 5.35
N VAL A 25 12.84 -11.31 4.39
CA VAL A 25 11.81 -10.49 3.73
C VAL A 25 10.82 -11.38 2.96
N GLY A 26 11.30 -12.38 2.23
CA GLY A 26 10.47 -13.34 1.51
C GLY A 26 9.53 -14.11 2.45
N PHE A 27 10.05 -14.66 3.56
CA PHE A 27 9.25 -15.32 4.60
C PHE A 27 8.21 -14.38 5.22
N HIS A 28 8.59 -13.12 5.46
CA HIS A 28 7.64 -12.11 5.95
C HIS A 28 6.51 -11.87 4.96
N ALA A 29 6.83 -11.73 3.67
CA ALA A 29 5.84 -11.49 2.62
C ALA A 29 4.83 -12.62 2.50
N VAL A 30 5.29 -13.89 2.48
CA VAL A 30 4.44 -15.08 2.46
C VAL A 30 3.55 -15.14 3.71
N SER A 31 4.14 -14.94 4.90
CA SER A 31 3.39 -14.93 6.17
C SER A 31 2.32 -13.84 6.19
N LYS A 32 2.63 -12.66 5.66
CA LYS A 32 1.68 -11.53 5.54
C LYS A 32 0.54 -11.84 4.57
N ALA A 33 0.83 -12.51 3.45
CA ALA A 33 -0.20 -12.92 2.49
C ALA A 33 -1.18 -13.91 3.13
N LEU A 34 -0.68 -14.95 3.79
CA LEU A 34 -1.49 -15.93 4.53
C LEU A 34 -2.32 -15.27 5.64
N TRP A 35 -1.71 -14.34 6.39
CA TRP A 35 -2.40 -13.57 7.40
C TRP A 35 -3.56 -12.75 6.83
N ASN A 36 -3.34 -12.03 5.74
CA ASN A 36 -4.36 -11.18 5.13
C ASN A 36 -5.60 -11.98 4.73
N VAL A 37 -5.43 -13.16 4.16
CA VAL A 37 -6.55 -14.06 3.81
C VAL A 37 -7.27 -14.55 5.07
N SER A 38 -6.52 -15.03 6.07
CA SER A 38 -7.08 -15.60 7.30
C SER A 38 -7.80 -14.56 8.15
N TRP A 39 -7.30 -13.32 8.17
CA TRP A 39 -7.84 -12.25 8.99
C TRP A 39 -9.29 -11.91 8.67
N TYR A 40 -9.65 -11.83 7.40
CA TYR A 40 -11.03 -11.56 6.99
C TYR A 40 -11.99 -12.67 7.37
N LEU A 41 -11.53 -13.92 7.34
CA LEU A 41 -12.32 -15.08 7.81
C LEU A 41 -12.58 -15.00 9.33
N ILE A 42 -11.54 -14.66 10.10
CA ILE A 42 -11.65 -14.48 11.56
C ILE A 42 -12.64 -13.36 11.88
N LEU A 43 -12.51 -12.20 11.23
CA LEU A 43 -13.41 -11.07 11.43
C LEU A 43 -14.86 -11.42 11.06
N GLY A 44 -15.04 -12.17 9.98
CA GLY A 44 -16.36 -12.65 9.56
C GLY A 44 -17.05 -13.53 10.60
N GLY A 45 -16.27 -14.32 11.36
CA GLY A 45 -16.78 -15.18 12.43
C GLY A 45 -17.03 -14.49 13.77
N ILE A 46 -16.39 -13.34 14.03
CA ILE A 46 -16.48 -12.63 15.32
C ILE A 46 -17.47 -11.47 15.26
N LEU A 47 -17.45 -10.70 14.16
CA LEU A 47 -18.16 -9.43 14.06
C LEU A 47 -19.49 -9.58 13.32
N ARG A 48 -20.54 -8.97 13.88
CA ARG A 48 -21.83 -8.80 13.20
C ARG A 48 -21.64 -7.89 11.98
N PRO A 49 -22.34 -8.11 10.85
CA PRO A 49 -22.21 -7.29 9.64
C PRO A 49 -22.34 -5.78 9.91
N ARG A 50 -23.23 -5.38 10.81
CA ARG A 50 -23.48 -3.98 11.19
C ARG A 50 -22.29 -3.32 11.92
N GLU A 51 -21.49 -4.09 12.63
CA GLU A 51 -20.38 -3.59 13.47
C GLU A 51 -19.03 -3.58 12.70
N ARG A 52 -18.94 -4.32 11.58
CA ARG A 52 -17.69 -4.49 10.81
C ARG A 52 -17.08 -3.18 10.36
N GLY A 53 -17.89 -2.23 9.88
CA GLY A 53 -17.40 -0.94 9.39
C GLY A 53 -16.74 -0.11 10.48
N MET A 54 -17.38 0.01 11.63
CA MET A 54 -16.87 0.76 12.77
C MET A 54 -15.59 0.12 13.33
N PHE A 55 -15.60 -1.20 13.51
CA PHE A 55 -14.44 -1.94 14.00
C PHE A 55 -13.24 -1.81 13.07
N LEU A 56 -13.44 -2.00 11.75
CA LEU A 56 -12.36 -1.88 10.76
C LEU A 56 -11.80 -0.45 10.70
N GLY A 57 -12.66 0.56 10.86
CA GLY A 57 -12.24 1.96 10.91
C GLY A 57 -11.37 2.23 12.13
N THR A 58 -11.82 1.85 13.33
CA THR A 58 -11.06 2.02 14.57
C THR A 58 -9.75 1.24 14.55
N MET A 59 -9.78 -0.01 14.07
CA MET A 59 -8.58 -0.84 13.93
C MET A 59 -7.55 -0.19 12.99
N ARG A 60 -7.97 0.30 11.82
CA ARG A 60 -7.08 0.98 10.87
C ARG A 60 -6.50 2.26 11.46
N PHE A 61 -7.33 3.06 12.12
CA PHE A 61 -6.87 4.28 12.79
C PHE A 61 -5.81 3.95 13.86
N SER A 62 -6.10 3.02 14.77
CA SER A 62 -5.17 2.61 15.82
C SER A 62 -3.87 2.05 15.25
N TYR A 63 -3.96 1.25 14.20
CA TYR A 63 -2.78 0.70 13.51
C TYR A 63 -1.92 1.79 12.88
N TYR A 64 -2.51 2.73 12.15
CA TYR A 64 -1.74 3.81 11.52
C TYR A 64 -1.15 4.77 12.56
N LEU A 65 -1.90 5.08 13.62
CA LEU A 65 -1.43 5.93 14.71
C LEU A 65 -0.21 5.30 15.42
N LEU A 66 -0.33 4.03 15.80
CA LEU A 66 0.78 3.31 16.44
C LEU A 66 2.01 3.25 15.53
N ASN A 67 1.82 2.93 14.26
CA ASN A 67 2.94 2.91 13.30
C ASN A 67 3.58 4.30 13.14
N ALA A 68 2.79 5.38 13.06
CA ALA A 68 3.31 6.74 12.95
C ALA A 68 4.17 7.10 14.16
N VAL A 69 3.69 6.79 15.37
CA VAL A 69 4.46 7.02 16.62
C VAL A 69 5.75 6.19 16.63
N VAL A 70 5.68 4.90 16.32
CA VAL A 70 6.87 4.03 16.30
C VAL A 70 7.88 4.51 15.26
N PHE A 71 7.43 4.88 14.06
CA PHE A 71 8.32 5.38 13.01
C PHE A 71 8.93 6.73 13.36
N PHE A 72 8.18 7.61 14.02
CA PHE A 72 8.70 8.88 14.51
C PHE A 72 9.80 8.64 15.57
N LEU A 73 9.53 7.83 16.60
CA LEU A 73 10.50 7.50 17.64
C LEU A 73 11.74 6.83 17.05
N LEU A 74 11.56 5.89 16.12
CA LEU A 74 12.67 5.24 15.43
C LEU A 74 13.48 6.24 14.60
N GLY A 75 12.81 7.18 13.93
CA GLY A 75 13.46 8.25 13.17
C GLY A 75 14.33 9.15 14.04
N VAL A 76 13.82 9.56 15.21
CA VAL A 76 14.58 10.34 16.19
C VAL A 76 15.76 9.54 16.72
N ALA A 77 15.55 8.27 17.08
CA ALA A 77 16.62 7.40 17.59
C ALA A 77 17.73 7.17 16.55
N LEU A 78 17.38 6.95 15.28
CA LEU A 78 18.34 6.72 14.20
C LEU A 78 19.18 7.97 13.84
N LYS A 79 18.72 9.17 14.19
CA LYS A 79 19.56 10.39 14.09
C LYS A 79 20.72 10.39 15.08
N SER A 80 20.50 9.81 16.26
CA SER A 80 21.48 9.79 17.35
C SER A 80 22.28 8.49 17.39
N ILE A 81 21.69 7.37 16.96
CA ILE A 81 22.26 6.03 17.06
C ILE A 81 22.21 5.38 15.68
N SER A 82 23.32 5.42 14.95
CA SER A 82 23.43 4.81 13.60
C SER A 82 24.11 3.43 13.62
N SER A 83 24.11 2.74 14.77
CA SER A 83 24.79 1.46 14.92
C SER A 83 23.95 0.28 14.38
N ILE A 84 24.63 -0.75 13.88
CA ILE A 84 23.99 -1.97 13.38
C ILE A 84 23.33 -2.76 14.50
N GLU A 85 23.92 -2.72 15.71
CA GLU A 85 23.41 -3.38 16.92
C GLU A 85 22.06 -2.79 17.33
N PHE A 86 21.87 -1.48 17.17
CA PHE A 86 20.58 -0.85 17.41
C PHE A 86 19.50 -1.38 16.46
N LEU A 87 19.82 -1.50 15.18
CA LEU A 87 18.88 -2.07 14.19
C LEU A 87 18.57 -3.53 14.50
N GLN A 88 19.58 -4.32 14.89
CA GLN A 88 19.37 -5.71 15.33
C GLN A 88 18.42 -5.78 16.53
N ALA A 89 18.64 -4.94 17.55
CA ALA A 89 17.78 -4.85 18.72
C ALA A 89 16.33 -4.50 18.36
N VAL A 90 16.13 -3.58 17.41
CA VAL A 90 14.80 -3.23 16.88
C VAL A 90 14.13 -4.44 16.23
N PHE A 91 14.82 -5.18 15.35
CA PHE A 91 14.26 -6.37 14.71
C PHE A 91 13.96 -7.49 15.71
N VAL A 92 14.82 -7.70 16.70
CA VAL A 92 14.57 -8.67 17.80
C VAL A 92 13.33 -8.23 18.59
N GLY A 93 13.23 -6.96 18.96
CA GLY A 93 12.08 -6.41 19.69
C GLY A 93 10.76 -6.62 18.92
N VAL A 94 10.73 -6.34 17.62
CA VAL A 94 9.57 -6.60 16.76
C VAL A 94 9.25 -8.10 16.69
N GLY A 95 10.28 -8.94 16.63
CA GLY A 95 10.14 -10.40 16.70
C GLY A 95 9.45 -10.87 17.99
N LEU A 96 9.88 -10.34 19.13
CA LEU A 96 9.28 -10.65 20.45
C LEU A 96 7.85 -10.13 20.57
N LEU A 97 7.56 -8.89 20.12
CA LEU A 97 6.19 -8.35 20.08
C LEU A 97 5.27 -9.20 19.20
N SER A 98 5.81 -9.82 18.15
CA SER A 98 5.04 -10.74 17.28
C SER A 98 4.59 -12.00 18.03
N ILE A 99 5.31 -12.43 19.08
CA ILE A 99 4.89 -13.56 19.94
C ILE A 99 3.65 -13.15 20.73
N GLY A 100 3.64 -11.97 21.35
CA GLY A 100 2.48 -11.45 22.06
C GLY A 100 1.22 -11.38 21.15
N ARG A 101 1.40 -10.95 19.91
CA ARG A 101 0.32 -10.97 18.89
C ARG A 101 -0.21 -12.38 18.64
N ILE A 102 0.66 -13.39 18.50
CA ILE A 102 0.25 -14.78 18.28
C ILE A 102 -0.57 -15.27 19.47
N LEU A 103 -0.10 -15.02 20.70
CA LEU A 103 -0.81 -15.41 21.91
C LEU A 103 -2.18 -14.73 22.02
N ALA A 104 -2.25 -13.44 21.72
CA ALA A 104 -3.52 -12.69 21.73
C ALA A 104 -4.54 -13.27 20.72
N ILE A 105 -4.08 -13.65 19.54
CA ILE A 105 -4.96 -14.24 18.50
C ILE A 105 -5.36 -15.66 18.88
N ALA A 106 -4.47 -16.47 19.44
CA ALA A 106 -4.77 -17.81 19.91
C ALA A 106 -5.83 -17.82 21.02
N GLY A 107 -5.93 -16.72 21.82
CA GLY A 107 -6.98 -16.54 22.82
C GLY A 107 -8.37 -16.20 22.25
N ILE A 108 -8.50 -15.88 20.97
CA ILE A 108 -9.79 -15.54 20.35
C ILE A 108 -10.64 -16.80 20.18
N ARG A 109 -11.73 -16.88 20.94
CA ARG A 109 -12.71 -17.95 20.77
C ARG A 109 -13.62 -17.64 19.58
N LEU A 110 -13.46 -18.39 18.50
CA LEU A 110 -14.32 -18.31 17.34
C LEU A 110 -15.64 -18.99 17.68
N ASN A 111 -16.68 -18.22 17.95
CA ASN A 111 -18.04 -18.74 18.06
C ASN A 111 -18.54 -19.01 16.63
N VAL A 112 -18.20 -20.16 16.08
CA VAL A 112 -18.75 -20.63 14.79
C VAL A 112 -20.23 -20.96 15.02
N ARG A 113 -21.06 -19.92 15.10
CA ARG A 113 -22.51 -20.15 15.00
C ARG A 113 -22.77 -20.71 13.61
N SER A 114 -23.21 -21.95 13.58
CA SER A 114 -23.79 -22.61 12.41
C SER A 114 -25.16 -22.03 12.05
N SER A 115 -25.25 -20.70 11.94
CA SER A 115 -26.43 -20.04 11.41
C SER A 115 -26.39 -20.20 9.90
N GLY A 116 -27.19 -21.16 9.39
CA GLY A 116 -27.58 -21.31 7.99
C GLY A 116 -26.57 -20.82 6.95
N THR A 117 -25.36 -21.36 6.98
CA THR A 117 -24.35 -21.00 5.95
C THR A 117 -24.92 -21.41 4.60
N PRO A 118 -25.06 -20.47 3.65
CA PRO A 118 -25.40 -20.88 2.29
C PRO A 118 -24.44 -21.98 1.86
N PRO A 119 -24.90 -22.96 1.09
CA PRO A 119 -24.09 -24.11 0.73
C PRO A 119 -22.72 -23.64 0.23
N LYS A 120 -21.64 -24.15 0.83
CA LYS A 120 -20.26 -23.80 0.45
C LYS A 120 -20.09 -24.15 -1.02
N ARG A 121 -20.07 -23.12 -1.86
CA ARG A 121 -19.79 -23.32 -3.30
C ARG A 121 -18.38 -23.87 -3.45
N PRO A 122 -18.16 -24.82 -4.35
CA PRO A 122 -16.81 -25.28 -4.69
C PRO A 122 -15.94 -24.07 -5.09
N LEU A 123 -14.68 -24.08 -4.68
CA LEU A 123 -13.73 -23.00 -4.95
C LEU A 123 -13.68 -22.60 -6.44
N LYS A 124 -13.70 -23.61 -7.32
CA LYS A 124 -13.71 -23.45 -8.76
C LYS A 124 -14.95 -22.68 -9.24
N GLU A 125 -16.13 -23.04 -8.74
CA GLU A 125 -17.38 -22.35 -9.09
C GLU A 125 -17.38 -20.89 -8.63
N ALA A 126 -17.00 -20.62 -7.37
CA ALA A 126 -16.88 -19.30 -6.83
C ALA A 126 -15.89 -18.41 -7.63
N PHE A 127 -14.76 -18.99 -8.05
CA PHE A 127 -13.78 -18.32 -8.90
C PHE A 127 -14.35 -18.03 -10.29
N MET A 128 -15.03 -18.97 -10.93
CA MET A 128 -15.65 -18.78 -12.25
C MET A 128 -16.76 -17.71 -12.20
N ILE A 129 -17.53 -17.64 -11.11
CA ILE A 129 -18.52 -16.57 -10.90
C ILE A 129 -17.84 -15.20 -10.86
N SER A 130 -16.70 -15.07 -10.18
CA SER A 130 -15.92 -13.82 -10.14
C SER A 130 -15.34 -13.46 -11.50
N LEU A 131 -14.80 -14.44 -12.24
CA LEU A 131 -14.21 -14.26 -13.55
C LEU A 131 -15.28 -13.92 -14.63
N SER A 132 -16.48 -14.46 -14.51
CA SER A 132 -17.60 -14.14 -15.41
C SER A 132 -18.23 -12.77 -15.16
N ASN A 133 -17.90 -12.12 -14.06
CA ASN A 133 -18.36 -10.78 -13.75
C ASN A 133 -17.46 -9.72 -14.41
N SER A 134 -17.80 -9.29 -15.60
CA SER A 134 -17.00 -8.35 -16.40
C SER A 134 -16.71 -7.03 -15.67
N SER A 135 -17.68 -6.53 -14.89
CA SER A 135 -17.50 -5.30 -14.10
C SER A 135 -16.46 -5.49 -12.99
N LEU A 136 -16.48 -6.63 -12.29
CA LEU A 136 -15.49 -6.95 -11.26
C LEU A 136 -14.10 -7.14 -11.86
N VAL A 137 -14.02 -7.85 -13.00
CA VAL A 137 -12.75 -8.06 -13.72
C VAL A 137 -12.18 -6.75 -14.21
N GLY A 138 -13.02 -5.89 -14.82
CA GLY A 138 -12.59 -4.56 -15.27
C GLY A 138 -12.06 -3.69 -14.14
N ALA A 139 -12.76 -3.64 -13.00
CA ALA A 139 -12.31 -2.92 -11.80
C ALA A 139 -11.00 -3.52 -11.23
N ALA A 140 -10.86 -4.85 -11.21
CA ALA A 140 -9.66 -5.52 -10.72
C ALA A 140 -8.43 -5.22 -11.61
N ILE A 141 -8.58 -5.29 -12.94
CA ILE A 141 -7.51 -4.96 -13.90
C ILE A 141 -7.11 -3.48 -13.75
N TYR A 142 -8.09 -2.57 -13.70
CA TYR A 142 -7.83 -1.16 -13.50
C TYR A 142 -7.06 -0.90 -12.20
N THR A 143 -7.49 -1.51 -11.10
CA THR A 143 -6.81 -1.41 -9.79
C THR A 143 -5.38 -1.96 -9.86
N ALA A 144 -5.16 -3.05 -10.59
CA ALA A 144 -3.83 -3.61 -10.82
C ALA A 144 -2.94 -2.62 -11.57
N LEU A 145 -3.45 -1.98 -12.64
CA LEU A 145 -2.70 -1.01 -13.44
C LEU A 145 -2.35 0.26 -12.64
N VAL A 146 -3.30 0.81 -11.87
CA VAL A 146 -3.02 1.95 -10.98
C VAL A 146 -2.00 1.58 -9.92
N SER A 147 -2.13 0.40 -9.31
CA SER A 147 -1.16 -0.09 -8.32
C SER A 147 0.21 -0.35 -8.93
N PHE A 148 0.27 -0.85 -10.17
CA PHE A 148 1.51 -1.01 -10.93
C PHE A 148 2.21 0.34 -11.15
N ALA A 149 1.44 1.37 -11.53
CA ALA A 149 1.99 2.69 -11.82
C ALA A 149 2.42 3.46 -10.56
N PHE A 150 1.64 3.39 -9.46
CA PHE A 150 1.88 4.25 -8.30
C PHE A 150 2.61 3.58 -7.13
N ALA A 151 2.46 2.26 -6.92
CA ALA A 151 3.13 1.59 -5.81
C ALA A 151 4.67 1.70 -5.83
N PRO A 152 5.35 1.69 -6.99
CA PRO A 152 6.78 1.97 -7.07
C PRO A 152 7.16 3.34 -6.54
N VAL A 153 6.35 4.37 -6.82
CA VAL A 153 6.63 5.76 -6.45
C VAL A 153 6.84 5.90 -4.95
N LEU A 154 5.98 5.30 -4.13
CA LEU A 154 6.09 5.36 -2.67
C LEU A 154 7.39 4.75 -2.12
N GLN A 155 7.83 3.63 -2.68
CA GLN A 155 9.03 2.94 -2.19
C GLN A 155 10.31 3.55 -2.77
N LEU A 156 10.30 3.85 -4.04
CA LEU A 156 11.46 4.42 -4.71
C LEU A 156 11.71 5.87 -4.29
N ALA A 157 10.67 6.60 -3.84
CA ALA A 157 10.86 7.91 -3.21
C ALA A 157 11.76 7.82 -1.97
N LEU A 158 11.58 6.82 -1.10
CA LEU A 158 12.45 6.65 0.08
C LEU A 158 13.90 6.33 -0.31
N ILE A 159 14.09 5.53 -1.35
CA ILE A 159 15.42 5.24 -1.91
C ILE A 159 16.02 6.50 -2.53
N TYR A 160 15.23 7.28 -3.26
CA TYR A 160 15.61 8.56 -3.84
C TYR A 160 16.04 9.56 -2.75
N PHE A 161 15.29 9.67 -1.66
CA PHE A 161 15.63 10.53 -0.52
C PHE A 161 16.97 10.14 0.10
N LYS A 162 17.23 8.85 0.26
CA LYS A 162 18.50 8.37 0.82
C LYS A 162 19.67 8.52 -0.14
N ASN A 163 19.51 8.09 -1.39
CA ASN A 163 20.63 7.95 -2.32
C ASN A 163 20.91 9.22 -3.11
N THR A 164 19.88 9.96 -3.54
CA THR A 164 20.02 11.16 -4.39
C THR A 164 19.96 12.44 -3.56
N MET A 165 18.97 12.58 -2.67
CA MET A 165 18.85 13.75 -1.79
C MET A 165 19.84 13.71 -0.62
N LYS A 166 20.51 12.56 -0.39
CA LYS A 166 21.51 12.34 0.67
C LYS A 166 20.98 12.57 2.09
N PHE A 167 19.67 12.38 2.30
CA PHE A 167 19.12 12.42 3.64
C PHE A 167 19.65 11.26 4.49
N ASP A 168 19.93 11.53 5.75
CA ASP A 168 20.28 10.50 6.72
C ASP A 168 19.10 9.55 7.00
N GLY A 169 19.40 8.36 7.52
CA GLY A 169 18.37 7.33 7.77
C GLY A 169 17.27 7.79 8.73
N GLY A 170 17.60 8.63 9.71
CA GLY A 170 16.63 9.22 10.64
C GLY A 170 15.66 10.17 9.91
N SER A 171 16.18 11.03 9.04
CA SER A 171 15.36 11.95 8.23
C SER A 171 14.42 11.20 7.30
N VAL A 172 14.89 10.16 6.62
CA VAL A 172 14.04 9.31 5.78
C VAL A 172 12.92 8.64 6.60
N GLN A 173 13.25 8.21 7.81
CA GLN A 173 12.26 7.60 8.72
C GLN A 173 11.24 8.61 9.24
N LEU A 174 11.66 9.85 9.53
CA LEU A 174 10.76 10.94 9.91
C LEU A 174 9.81 11.29 8.75
N ILE A 175 10.29 11.38 7.51
CA ILE A 175 9.45 11.57 6.31
C ILE A 175 8.44 10.42 6.20
N SER A 176 8.84 9.19 6.47
CA SER A 176 7.95 8.03 6.48
C SER A 176 6.85 8.15 7.55
N SER A 177 7.18 8.69 8.73
CA SER A 177 6.18 8.94 9.79
C SER A 177 5.17 10.01 9.38
N VAL A 178 5.59 11.06 8.67
CA VAL A 178 4.70 12.08 8.08
C VAL A 178 3.78 11.44 7.03
N GLY A 179 4.28 10.51 6.22
CA GLY A 179 3.44 9.73 5.29
C GLY A 179 2.36 8.93 6.01
N LEU A 180 2.69 8.31 7.15
CA LEU A 180 1.69 7.60 7.97
C LEU A 180 0.64 8.55 8.56
N ALA A 181 1.00 9.80 8.91
CA ALA A 181 0.02 10.82 9.27
C ALA A 181 -0.94 11.10 8.10
N GLY A 182 -0.44 11.10 6.85
CA GLY A 182 -1.27 11.17 5.64
C GLY A 182 -2.29 10.03 5.56
N ASN A 183 -1.89 8.80 5.86
CA ASN A 183 -2.78 7.64 5.91
C ASN A 183 -3.88 7.80 6.98
N ILE A 184 -3.53 8.33 8.17
CA ILE A 184 -4.47 8.61 9.26
C ILE A 184 -5.50 9.65 8.81
N CYS A 185 -5.04 10.78 8.28
CA CYS A 185 -5.90 11.84 7.79
C CYS A 185 -6.86 11.31 6.71
N ALA A 186 -6.35 10.53 5.75
CA ALA A 186 -7.18 9.91 4.72
C ALA A 186 -8.28 9.02 5.33
N ALA A 187 -7.92 8.14 6.26
CA ALA A 187 -8.88 7.25 6.90
C ALA A 187 -10.01 8.01 7.64
N LEU A 188 -9.69 9.15 8.26
CA LEU A 188 -10.64 9.98 8.99
C LEU A 188 -11.57 10.79 8.07
N VAL A 189 -11.05 11.32 6.96
CA VAL A 189 -11.81 12.26 6.12
C VAL A 189 -12.44 11.60 4.89
N TYR A 190 -11.98 10.43 4.47
CA TYR A 190 -12.44 9.73 3.26
C TYR A 190 -13.97 9.68 3.14
N GLY A 191 -14.65 9.22 4.19
CA GLY A 191 -16.10 9.07 4.16
C GLY A 191 -16.85 10.40 4.01
N LYS A 192 -16.30 11.49 4.58
CA LYS A 192 -16.87 12.85 4.43
C LYS A 192 -16.64 13.39 3.03
N LEU A 193 -15.41 13.29 2.53
CA LEU A 193 -15.05 13.73 1.18
C LEU A 193 -15.89 13.02 0.11
N LEU A 194 -16.07 11.71 0.27
CA LEU A 194 -16.87 10.94 -0.67
C LEU A 194 -18.35 11.35 -0.67
N LYS A 195 -18.92 11.71 0.48
CA LYS A 195 -20.29 12.22 0.57
C LYS A 195 -20.45 13.59 -0.09
N ILE A 196 -19.44 14.47 0.03
CA ILE A 196 -19.48 15.82 -0.53
C ILE A 196 -19.30 15.81 -2.03
N PHE A 197 -18.28 15.13 -2.53
CA PHE A 197 -17.86 15.21 -3.92
C PHE A 197 -18.45 14.09 -4.81
N GLY A 198 -18.94 13.03 -4.21
CA GLY A 198 -19.40 11.85 -4.94
C GLY A 198 -18.24 11.01 -5.50
N MET A 199 -18.55 9.78 -5.90
CA MET A 199 -17.57 8.77 -6.31
C MET A 199 -16.76 9.18 -7.52
N ARG A 200 -17.43 9.70 -8.56
CA ARG A 200 -16.81 10.04 -9.85
C ARG A 200 -15.75 11.13 -9.70
N PHE A 201 -16.13 12.24 -9.06
CA PHE A 201 -15.20 13.35 -8.85
C PHE A 201 -14.04 12.93 -7.95
N PHE A 202 -14.34 12.16 -6.90
CA PHE A 202 -13.33 11.68 -5.97
C PHE A 202 -12.29 10.79 -6.66
N GLN A 203 -12.72 9.91 -7.58
CA GLN A 203 -11.79 9.06 -8.34
C GLN A 203 -10.85 9.89 -9.24
N ILE A 204 -11.40 10.88 -9.94
CA ILE A 204 -10.59 11.81 -10.75
C ILE A 204 -9.60 12.59 -9.88
N ALA A 205 -10.06 13.10 -8.72
CA ALA A 205 -9.21 13.84 -7.80
C ALA A 205 -8.03 13.00 -7.28
N MET A 206 -8.24 11.69 -7.02
CA MET A 206 -7.15 10.80 -6.63
C MET A 206 -6.11 10.63 -7.74
N HIS A 207 -6.52 10.47 -9.00
CA HIS A 207 -5.58 10.40 -10.12
C HIS A 207 -4.79 11.69 -10.30
N LEU A 208 -5.45 12.84 -10.21
CA LEU A 208 -4.76 14.13 -10.25
C LEU A 208 -3.78 14.28 -9.10
N SER A 209 -4.13 13.82 -7.90
CA SER A 209 -3.22 13.82 -6.75
C SER A 209 -1.98 12.95 -7.01
N PHE A 210 -2.15 11.77 -7.62
CA PHE A 210 -1.03 10.91 -8.01
C PHE A 210 -0.12 11.58 -9.03
N LEU A 211 -0.70 12.26 -10.03
CA LEU A 211 0.07 13.02 -11.03
C LEU A 211 0.88 14.15 -10.38
N VAL A 212 0.24 14.93 -9.51
CA VAL A 212 0.91 16.02 -8.78
C VAL A 212 2.07 15.49 -7.95
N VAL A 213 1.90 14.34 -7.29
CA VAL A 213 2.97 13.70 -6.51
C VAL A 213 4.12 13.24 -7.42
N CYS A 214 3.83 12.58 -8.55
CA CYS A 214 4.86 12.12 -9.47
C CYS A 214 5.65 13.29 -10.07
N VAL A 215 4.97 14.34 -10.51
CA VAL A 215 5.61 15.56 -11.01
C VAL A 215 6.38 16.25 -9.88
N GLY A 216 5.79 16.37 -8.70
CA GLY A 216 6.45 16.97 -7.53
C GLY A 216 7.78 16.29 -7.20
N PHE A 217 7.79 14.95 -7.10
CA PHE A 217 9.03 14.22 -6.86
C PHE A 217 10.05 14.35 -8.01
N SER A 218 9.59 14.46 -9.25
CA SER A 218 10.49 14.66 -10.38
C SER A 218 11.15 16.04 -10.38
N LEU A 219 10.53 17.04 -9.76
CA LEU A 219 11.06 18.39 -9.63
C LEU A 219 11.91 18.59 -8.37
N CYS A 220 11.80 17.72 -7.36
CA CYS A 220 12.65 17.78 -6.18
C CYS A 220 14.10 17.50 -6.57
N SER A 221 15.03 18.36 -6.15
CA SER A 221 16.46 18.22 -6.40
C SER A 221 17.25 18.59 -5.14
N PRO A 222 18.45 18.01 -4.95
CA PRO A 222 19.32 18.38 -3.84
C PRO A 222 19.67 19.88 -3.84
N GLY A 223 19.68 20.48 -2.66
CA GLY A 223 20.01 21.91 -2.49
C GLY A 223 18.85 22.87 -2.73
N MET A 224 17.64 22.40 -2.95
CA MET A 224 16.46 23.26 -3.01
C MET A 224 16.11 23.84 -1.63
N PRO A 225 15.58 25.09 -1.55
CA PRO A 225 15.08 25.62 -0.31
C PRO A 225 14.02 24.71 0.31
N ALA A 226 14.16 24.40 1.61
CA ALA A 226 13.23 23.56 2.37
C ALA A 226 12.96 22.17 1.75
N GLU A 227 13.96 21.55 1.12
CA GLU A 227 13.85 20.26 0.42
C GLU A 227 13.22 19.16 1.28
N ALA A 228 13.61 19.05 2.55
CA ALA A 228 13.05 18.06 3.47
C ALA A 228 11.56 18.27 3.75
N THR A 229 11.14 19.54 3.87
CA THR A 229 9.73 19.91 4.08
C THR A 229 8.90 19.59 2.84
N LEU A 230 9.42 19.92 1.66
CA LEU A 230 8.77 19.64 0.38
C LEU A 230 8.60 18.13 0.15
N CYS A 231 9.68 17.36 0.34
CA CYS A 231 9.63 15.90 0.25
C CYS A 231 8.65 15.28 1.26
N SER A 232 8.60 15.80 2.49
CA SER A 232 7.65 15.37 3.51
C SER A 232 6.21 15.65 3.12
N GLY A 233 5.93 16.85 2.61
CA GLY A 233 4.61 17.26 2.14
C GLY A 233 4.12 16.40 0.96
N LEU A 234 4.98 16.19 -0.04
CA LEU A 234 4.68 15.31 -1.17
C LEU A 234 4.46 13.86 -0.73
N PHE A 235 5.26 13.36 0.20
CA PHE A 235 5.10 12.00 0.72
C PHE A 235 3.82 11.83 1.55
N PHE A 236 3.45 12.87 2.32
CA PHE A 236 2.14 12.94 2.99
C PHE A 236 1.00 12.86 1.97
N CYS A 237 1.02 13.70 0.93
CA CYS A 237 0.00 13.69 -0.13
C CYS A 237 -0.06 12.35 -0.85
N ALA A 238 1.09 11.73 -1.14
CA ALA A 238 1.19 10.41 -1.75
C ALA A 238 0.48 9.33 -0.92
N CYS A 239 0.80 9.27 0.37
CA CYS A 239 0.21 8.31 1.30
C CYS A 239 -1.28 8.58 1.53
N PHE A 240 -1.68 9.84 1.64
CA PHE A 240 -3.08 10.26 1.75
C PHE A 240 -3.89 9.77 0.53
N ALA A 241 -3.43 10.12 -0.67
CA ALA A 241 -4.11 9.75 -1.91
C ALA A 241 -4.17 8.23 -2.10
N PHE A 242 -3.09 7.51 -1.80
CA PHE A 242 -3.04 6.06 -1.95
C PHE A 242 -3.96 5.33 -0.95
N THR A 243 -4.10 5.85 0.26
CA THR A 243 -5.05 5.30 1.24
C THR A 243 -6.50 5.57 0.83
N CYS A 244 -6.80 6.77 0.33
CA CYS A 244 -8.11 7.08 -0.23
C CYS A 244 -8.46 6.16 -1.41
N PHE A 245 -7.51 5.94 -2.31
CA PHE A 245 -7.67 5.00 -3.42
C PHE A 245 -7.95 3.58 -2.92
N GLY A 246 -7.20 3.09 -1.93
CA GLY A 246 -7.43 1.76 -1.33
C GLY A 246 -8.80 1.61 -0.68
N CYS A 247 -9.31 2.67 -0.03
CA CYS A 247 -10.67 2.68 0.51
C CYS A 247 -11.73 2.60 -0.59
N ASN A 248 -11.51 3.32 -1.71
CA ASN A 248 -12.37 3.28 -2.88
C ASN A 248 -12.43 1.89 -3.49
N VAL A 249 -11.27 1.29 -3.75
CA VAL A 249 -11.16 -0.08 -4.29
C VAL A 249 -11.89 -1.08 -3.41
N SER A 250 -11.74 -0.98 -2.09
CA SER A 250 -12.44 -1.88 -1.15
C SER A 250 -13.96 -1.74 -1.24
N ARG A 251 -14.45 -0.53 -1.45
CA ARG A 251 -15.89 -0.27 -1.62
C ARG A 251 -16.40 -0.81 -2.95
N GLU A 252 -15.68 -0.58 -4.05
CA GLU A 252 -16.05 -1.09 -5.38
C GLU A 252 -16.09 -2.61 -5.42
N MET A 253 -15.08 -3.27 -4.84
CA MET A 253 -15.05 -4.73 -4.77
C MET A 253 -16.30 -5.31 -4.10
N LEU A 254 -16.74 -4.70 -3.00
CA LEU A 254 -17.93 -5.15 -2.28
C LEU A 254 -19.22 -4.84 -3.05
N ALA A 255 -19.29 -3.70 -3.74
CA ALA A 255 -20.46 -3.31 -4.52
C ALA A 255 -20.63 -4.14 -5.80
N LEU A 256 -19.53 -4.58 -6.41
CA LEU A 256 -19.53 -5.39 -7.64
C LEU A 256 -19.60 -6.90 -7.35
N ALA A 257 -19.43 -7.33 -6.11
CA ALA A 257 -19.49 -8.72 -5.74
C ALA A 257 -20.93 -9.26 -5.87
N ARG A 258 -21.11 -10.42 -6.49
CA ARG A 258 -22.41 -11.11 -6.51
C ARG A 258 -22.77 -11.61 -5.11
N PRO A 259 -24.04 -11.54 -4.70
CA PRO A 259 -24.48 -12.04 -3.40
C PRO A 259 -24.05 -13.49 -3.16
N GLY A 260 -23.47 -13.76 -1.97
CA GLY A 260 -22.95 -15.07 -1.60
C GLY A 260 -21.59 -15.43 -2.22
N ASN A 261 -20.94 -14.51 -2.95
CA ASN A 261 -19.60 -14.69 -3.50
C ASN A 261 -18.62 -13.55 -3.10
N GLU A 262 -18.99 -12.78 -2.06
CA GLU A 262 -18.23 -11.57 -1.66
C GLU A 262 -16.78 -11.90 -1.26
N SER A 263 -16.59 -13.01 -0.56
CA SER A 263 -15.25 -13.45 -0.11
C SER A 263 -14.34 -13.76 -1.30
N MET A 264 -14.85 -14.48 -2.31
CA MET A 264 -14.07 -14.79 -3.50
C MET A 264 -13.83 -13.55 -4.35
N ALA A 265 -14.83 -12.70 -4.55
CA ALA A 265 -14.70 -11.44 -5.30
C ALA A 265 -13.64 -10.53 -4.67
N THR A 266 -13.63 -10.43 -3.33
CA THR A 266 -12.63 -9.65 -2.60
C THR A 266 -11.24 -10.24 -2.77
N SER A 267 -11.07 -11.56 -2.60
CA SER A 267 -9.79 -12.25 -2.78
C SER A 267 -9.27 -12.11 -4.21
N PHE A 268 -10.15 -12.26 -5.21
CA PHE A 268 -9.85 -12.08 -6.61
C PHE A 268 -9.30 -10.67 -6.90
N SER A 269 -10.01 -9.63 -6.49
CA SER A 269 -9.59 -8.24 -6.72
C SER A 269 -8.31 -7.88 -5.98
N LEU A 270 -8.16 -8.33 -4.72
CA LEU A 270 -6.93 -8.13 -3.96
C LEU A 270 -5.72 -8.82 -4.61
N THR A 271 -5.91 -10.01 -5.20
CA THR A 271 -4.84 -10.71 -5.91
C THR A 271 -4.34 -9.87 -7.09
N TYR A 272 -5.24 -9.31 -7.90
CA TYR A 272 -4.89 -8.41 -9.00
C TYR A 272 -4.16 -7.16 -8.51
N GLN A 273 -4.65 -6.52 -7.45
CA GLN A 273 -4.01 -5.34 -6.85
C GLN A 273 -2.59 -5.67 -6.35
N MET A 274 -2.42 -6.78 -5.64
CA MET A 274 -1.12 -7.19 -5.13
C MET A 274 -0.16 -7.57 -6.24
N PHE A 275 -0.65 -8.22 -7.29
CA PHE A 275 0.14 -8.52 -8.49
C PHE A 275 0.61 -7.24 -9.17
N GLY A 276 -0.29 -6.27 -9.41
CA GLY A 276 0.08 -4.97 -9.97
C GLY A 276 1.12 -4.25 -9.11
N THR A 277 0.92 -4.23 -7.79
CA THR A 277 1.87 -3.65 -6.83
C THR A 277 3.25 -4.31 -6.91
N ALA A 278 3.32 -5.63 -6.90
CA ALA A 278 4.57 -6.39 -6.94
C ALA A 278 5.29 -6.21 -8.29
N ALA A 279 4.55 -6.35 -9.40
CA ALA A 279 5.08 -6.18 -10.75
C ALA A 279 5.60 -4.76 -10.98
N GLY A 280 4.87 -3.74 -10.53
CA GLY A 280 5.31 -2.35 -10.65
C GLY A 280 6.60 -2.06 -9.87
N ARG A 281 6.70 -2.56 -8.63
CA ARG A 281 7.91 -2.41 -7.82
C ARG A 281 9.10 -3.12 -8.43
N LEU A 282 8.89 -4.35 -8.93
CA LEU A 282 9.94 -5.12 -9.60
C LEU A 282 10.39 -4.41 -10.88
N ALA A 283 9.45 -3.99 -11.74
CA ALA A 283 9.75 -3.26 -12.96
C ALA A 283 10.51 -1.97 -12.68
N GLY A 284 10.05 -1.15 -11.72
CA GLY A 284 10.73 0.09 -11.34
C GLY A 284 12.13 -0.15 -10.80
N SER A 285 12.31 -1.17 -9.96
CA SER A 285 13.63 -1.55 -9.44
C SER A 285 14.58 -2.04 -10.54
N GLN A 286 14.07 -2.86 -11.47
CA GLN A 286 14.86 -3.37 -12.58
C GLN A 286 15.26 -2.24 -13.55
N LEU A 287 14.34 -1.34 -13.90
CA LEU A 287 14.63 -0.19 -14.76
C LEU A 287 15.73 0.73 -14.19
N LEU A 288 15.76 0.90 -12.88
CA LEU A 288 16.84 1.62 -12.21
C LEU A 288 18.14 0.81 -12.15
N GLY A 289 18.05 -0.50 -11.90
CA GLY A 289 19.22 -1.36 -11.70
C GLY A 289 19.94 -1.73 -12.99
N CYS A 290 19.23 -1.92 -14.11
CA CYS A 290 19.84 -2.26 -15.41
C CYS A 290 20.41 -1.05 -16.17
N GLY A 291 20.25 0.17 -15.64
CA GLY A 291 20.75 1.38 -16.30
C GLY A 291 20.02 1.75 -17.61
N CYS A 292 18.83 1.17 -17.85
CA CYS A 292 18.01 1.51 -19.03
C CYS A 292 17.55 2.97 -19.05
N LEU A 293 17.46 3.59 -17.85
CA LEU A 293 17.17 5.01 -17.74
C LEU A 293 18.47 5.80 -17.72
N SER A 294 18.54 6.86 -18.53
CA SER A 294 19.67 7.79 -18.53
C SER A 294 20.03 8.24 -17.12
N SER A 295 21.31 8.20 -16.78
CA SER A 295 21.82 8.64 -15.48
C SER A 295 21.52 10.11 -15.20
N SER A 296 21.50 10.94 -16.26
CA SER A 296 21.02 12.33 -16.20
C SER A 296 20.72 12.86 -17.61
N TRP A 297 19.67 13.67 -17.70
CA TRP A 297 19.31 14.44 -18.89
C TRP A 297 18.76 15.81 -18.47
N VAL A 298 18.50 16.71 -19.39
CA VAL A 298 18.05 18.06 -19.07
C VAL A 298 16.62 18.24 -19.55
N LEU A 299 15.73 18.60 -18.63
CA LEU A 299 14.33 18.96 -18.90
C LEU A 299 14.12 20.40 -18.43
N ALA A 300 13.74 21.28 -19.33
CA ALA A 300 13.48 22.70 -19.02
C ALA A 300 14.62 23.38 -18.19
N GLY A 301 15.90 23.04 -18.50
CA GLY A 301 17.07 23.59 -17.81
C GLY A 301 17.44 22.86 -16.49
N HIS A 302 16.65 21.91 -16.03
CA HIS A 302 16.93 21.13 -14.82
C HIS A 302 17.52 19.76 -15.16
N ARG A 303 18.54 19.34 -14.43
CA ARG A 303 19.11 17.99 -14.53
C ARG A 303 18.15 16.99 -13.89
N VAL A 304 17.69 16.04 -14.67
CA VAL A 304 16.78 14.97 -14.26
C VAL A 304 17.56 13.67 -14.09
N THR A 305 17.48 13.05 -12.94
CA THR A 305 18.12 11.77 -12.62
C THR A 305 17.27 10.58 -13.10
N ALA A 306 17.85 9.37 -13.13
CA ALA A 306 17.12 8.14 -13.48
C ALA A 306 15.88 7.92 -12.58
N SER A 307 15.97 8.20 -11.27
CA SER A 307 14.84 8.08 -10.35
C SER A 307 13.72 9.07 -10.67
N GLN A 308 14.08 10.32 -10.99
CA GLN A 308 13.11 11.35 -11.39
C GLN A 308 12.46 11.01 -12.74
N THR A 309 13.23 10.46 -13.68
CA THR A 309 12.69 9.94 -14.96
C THR A 309 11.67 8.84 -14.70
N LEU A 310 11.94 7.94 -13.76
CA LEU A 310 10.98 6.89 -13.40
C LEU A 310 9.69 7.46 -12.80
N PHE A 311 9.78 8.51 -11.96
CA PHE A 311 8.58 9.19 -11.46
C PHE A 311 7.75 9.81 -12.60
N LEU A 312 8.41 10.41 -13.60
CA LEU A 312 7.73 10.93 -14.79
C LEU A 312 7.08 9.81 -15.61
N CYS A 313 7.74 8.66 -15.79
CA CYS A 313 7.16 7.50 -16.47
C CYS A 313 5.92 6.96 -15.72
N CYS A 314 5.99 6.87 -14.38
CA CYS A 314 4.84 6.51 -13.55
C CYS A 314 3.70 7.53 -13.70
N GLY A 315 4.03 8.82 -13.70
CA GLY A 315 3.08 9.90 -13.94
C GLY A 315 2.42 9.81 -15.32
N ALA A 316 3.20 9.58 -16.38
CA ALA A 316 2.67 9.39 -17.73
C ALA A 316 1.70 8.20 -17.83
N LEU A 317 2.03 7.08 -17.20
CA LEU A 317 1.14 5.92 -17.14
C LEU A 317 -0.15 6.24 -16.38
N LEU A 318 -0.06 6.95 -15.25
CA LEU A 318 -1.23 7.39 -14.47
C LEU A 318 -2.09 8.39 -15.25
N PHE A 319 -1.47 9.28 -16.03
CA PHE A 319 -2.19 10.20 -16.91
C PHE A 319 -2.95 9.43 -18.00
N PHE A 320 -2.33 8.44 -18.61
CA PHE A 320 -2.99 7.56 -19.57
C PHE A 320 -4.18 6.82 -18.92
N LEU A 321 -4.00 6.28 -17.70
CA LEU A 321 -5.08 5.64 -16.96
C LEU A 321 -6.21 6.62 -16.60
N LEU A 322 -5.90 7.89 -16.34
CA LEU A 322 -6.90 8.93 -16.13
C LEU A 322 -7.76 9.17 -17.38
N ILE A 323 -7.14 9.17 -18.56
CA ILE A 323 -7.87 9.29 -19.84
C ILE A 323 -8.77 8.07 -20.07
N LEU A 324 -8.32 6.87 -19.69
CA LEU A 324 -9.11 5.64 -19.83
C LEU A 324 -10.25 5.53 -18.81
N LEU A 325 -10.17 6.26 -17.71
CA LEU A 325 -11.12 6.16 -16.60
C LEU A 325 -12.60 6.30 -17.01
N PRO A 326 -12.99 7.26 -17.85
CA PRO A 326 -14.39 7.40 -18.30
C PRO A 326 -14.88 6.24 -19.17
N LEU A 327 -13.97 5.46 -19.75
CA LEU A 327 -14.29 4.30 -20.59
C LEU A 327 -14.59 3.05 -19.76
N LEU A 328 -14.31 3.08 -18.46
CA LEU A 328 -14.50 1.97 -17.51
C LEU A 328 -15.73 2.23 -16.64
N PRO A 329 -16.94 1.89 -17.09
CA PRO A 329 -18.17 2.16 -16.33
C PRO A 329 -18.23 1.43 -14.99
N SER A 330 -17.47 0.35 -14.82
CA SER A 330 -17.34 -0.40 -13.57
C SER A 330 -16.54 0.34 -12.49
N VAL A 331 -15.73 1.32 -12.89
CA VAL A 331 -14.89 2.10 -11.96
C VAL A 331 -15.49 3.48 -11.70
N VAL A 332 -16.13 4.05 -12.71
CA VAL A 332 -16.82 5.33 -12.60
C VAL A 332 -18.29 5.12 -12.96
N PRO A 333 -19.19 4.96 -11.98
CA PRO A 333 -20.59 4.71 -12.26
C PRO A 333 -21.21 5.89 -12.99
N LYS A 334 -21.92 5.58 -14.06
CA LYS A 334 -22.65 6.59 -14.87
C LYS A 334 -23.95 7.04 -14.18
N HIS A 335 -24.50 6.19 -13.30
CA HIS A 335 -25.75 6.43 -12.57
C HIS A 335 -25.59 6.11 -11.08
N ASN A 336 -26.30 6.85 -10.21
CA ASN A 336 -26.28 6.65 -8.77
C ASN A 336 -26.75 5.24 -8.33
N ASP A 337 -27.53 4.57 -9.17
CA ASP A 337 -28.07 3.22 -8.89
C ASP A 337 -27.13 2.08 -9.25
N TYR A 338 -25.97 2.39 -9.85
CA TYR A 338 -25.00 1.38 -10.28
C TYR A 338 -24.51 0.47 -9.15
N TYR A 339 -24.46 1.00 -7.93
CA TYR A 339 -24.03 0.27 -6.72
C TYR A 339 -25.20 -0.15 -5.82
N LYS A 340 -26.43 0.05 -6.21
CA LYS A 340 -27.57 -0.54 -5.51
C LYS A 340 -27.70 -2.00 -5.93
N PRO A 341 -27.74 -2.96 -4.97
CA PRO A 341 -27.95 -4.38 -5.27
C PRO A 341 -29.33 -4.63 -5.86
#